data_f854f36944cc832ec266f8b38dd81d80
#
_entry.id   f854f36944cc832ec266f8b38dd81d80
#
_cell.length_a   1.000
_cell.length_b   1.000
_cell.length_c   1.000
_cell.angle_alpha   90.00
_cell.angle_beta   90.00
_cell.angle_gamma   90.00
#
_symmetry.space_group_name_H-M   'P 1'
#
loop_
_entity.id
_entity.type
_entity.pdbx_description
1 polymer ?
#
loop_
_entity_poly.entity_id
_entity_poly.type
_entity_poly.pdbx_seq_one_letter_code
_entity_poly.pdbx_strand_id
1 'polypeptide(L)'
;SEEFNGFTFSNGGSTGSAHYVAGMDGTQTAAIICTGYNNPPGARTPDCETYDGSSFSQVADVNTARYSLAASGTTTACLIYGGNDQSSPLEQTAKTELFNGSSWSEVAALNQKRECFSTGAGTATAAIVAGGTTYPPTTKLDNTEFYDGTSWSEQNTMNTARNGGGGWGSQTSMVVGGGSTPS
;
A
#
# COMPACT_ATOMS: atom_id res chain seq x y z
N SER A 1 -0.32 16.42 -8.35
CA SER A 1 0.48 15.40 -9.05
C SER A 1 1.22 15.97 -10.24
N GLU A 2 2.12 15.18 -10.80
CA GLU A 2 2.81 15.46 -12.06
C GLU A 2 2.75 14.21 -12.95
N GLU A 3 2.63 14.44 -14.25
CA GLU A 3 2.51 13.39 -15.25
C GLU A 3 3.69 13.42 -16.21
N PHE A 4 4.22 12.25 -16.54
CA PHE A 4 5.31 12.09 -17.50
C PHE A 4 4.77 11.55 -18.83
N ASN A 5 5.01 12.24 -19.92
CA ASN A 5 4.54 11.90 -21.26
C ASN A 5 5.61 11.19 -22.13
N GLY A 6 6.70 10.72 -21.52
CA GLY A 6 7.85 10.13 -22.21
C GLY A 6 8.99 11.13 -22.46
N PHE A 7 8.77 12.43 -22.30
CA PHE A 7 9.75 13.48 -22.57
C PHE A 7 9.81 14.54 -21.46
N THR A 8 8.66 14.96 -20.94
CA THR A 8 8.54 16.04 -19.96
C THR A 8 7.53 15.69 -18.88
N PHE A 9 7.67 16.31 -17.70
CA PHE A 9 6.65 16.34 -16.68
C PHE A 9 5.72 17.54 -16.89
N SER A 10 4.44 17.36 -16.65
CA SER A 10 3.41 18.40 -16.61
C SER A 10 2.57 18.25 -15.34
N ASN A 11 1.99 19.36 -14.88
CA ASN A 11 1.10 19.30 -13.72
C ASN A 11 -0.15 18.51 -14.05
N GLY A 12 -0.45 17.51 -13.23
CA GLY A 12 -1.73 16.80 -13.18
C GLY A 12 -2.66 17.38 -12.13
N GLY A 13 -3.80 16.72 -11.92
CA GLY A 13 -4.75 17.08 -10.87
C GLY A 13 -4.15 17.04 -9.47
N SER A 14 -4.74 17.80 -8.55
CA SER A 14 -4.40 17.75 -7.12
C SER A 14 -5.37 16.83 -6.39
N THR A 15 -4.87 16.07 -5.41
CA THR A 15 -5.71 15.34 -4.47
C THR A 15 -6.54 16.31 -3.63
N GLY A 16 -7.76 15.93 -3.28
CA GLY A 16 -8.64 16.70 -2.38
C GLY A 16 -8.15 16.66 -0.93
N SER A 17 -7.52 15.54 -0.54
CA SER A 17 -6.90 15.34 0.77
C SER A 17 -5.38 15.21 0.67
N ALA A 18 -4.67 15.53 1.76
CA ALA A 18 -3.24 15.27 1.85
C ALA A 18 -3.00 13.80 2.21
N HIS A 19 -2.18 13.13 1.41
CA HIS A 19 -1.80 11.73 1.62
C HIS A 19 -0.27 11.63 1.76
N TYR A 20 0.20 11.35 2.95
CA TYR A 20 1.62 11.09 3.22
C TYR A 20 1.81 9.64 3.67
N VAL A 21 2.75 8.93 3.06
CA VAL A 21 3.00 7.49 3.29
C VAL A 21 1.73 6.64 3.07
N ALA A 22 0.99 6.98 2.01
CA ALA A 22 -0.24 6.32 1.60
C ALA A 22 0.02 5.00 0.85
N GLY A 23 -1.01 4.18 0.72
CA GLY A 23 -1.05 3.10 -0.28
C GLY A 23 -1.53 3.63 -1.62
N MET A 24 -0.85 3.24 -2.70
CA MET A 24 -1.26 3.62 -4.05
C MET A 24 -0.95 2.53 -5.06
N ASP A 25 -1.78 2.41 -6.08
CA ASP A 25 -1.54 1.54 -7.24
C ASP A 25 -2.36 2.04 -8.45
N GLY A 26 -2.02 1.53 -9.64
CA GLY A 26 -2.71 1.84 -10.88
C GLY A 26 -1.79 2.25 -12.01
N THR A 27 -2.35 2.96 -12.96
CA THR A 27 -1.67 3.51 -14.13
C THR A 27 -1.76 5.04 -14.11
N GLN A 28 -1.03 5.70 -15.03
CA GLN A 28 -1.08 7.16 -15.17
C GLN A 28 -2.50 7.70 -15.43
N THR A 29 -3.36 6.94 -16.06
CA THR A 29 -4.73 7.36 -16.40
C THR A 29 -5.81 6.70 -15.53
N ALA A 30 -5.44 5.84 -14.59
CA ALA A 30 -6.36 5.15 -13.71
C ALA A 30 -5.62 4.67 -12.46
N ALA A 31 -5.49 5.53 -11.45
CA ALA A 31 -4.80 5.23 -10.21
C ALA A 31 -5.73 5.40 -9.00
N ILE A 32 -5.42 4.73 -7.92
CA ILE A 32 -6.08 4.89 -6.63
C ILE A 32 -5.03 5.22 -5.57
N ILE A 33 -5.35 6.17 -4.68
CA ILE A 33 -4.55 6.49 -3.50
C ILE A 33 -5.45 6.40 -2.27
N CYS A 34 -4.98 5.74 -1.23
CA CYS A 34 -5.78 5.44 -0.05
C CYS A 34 -5.03 5.73 1.23
N THR A 35 -5.74 6.34 2.15
CA THR A 35 -5.33 6.54 3.54
C THR A 35 -3.97 7.25 3.66
N GLY A 36 -3.29 7.16 4.78
CA GLY A 36 -2.04 7.88 5.03
C GLY A 36 -2.17 8.94 6.12
N TYR A 37 -1.19 9.82 6.22
CA TYR A 37 -1.26 10.98 7.11
C TYR A 37 -1.82 12.20 6.39
N ASN A 38 -2.71 12.92 7.08
CA ASN A 38 -3.00 14.32 6.82
C ASN A 38 -1.91 15.21 7.47
N ASN A 39 -1.40 16.19 6.75
CA ASN A 39 -0.49 17.19 7.31
C ASN A 39 -1.25 18.51 7.55
N PRO A 40 -1.10 19.19 8.69
CA PRO A 40 -0.27 18.98 9.89
C PRO A 40 -1.00 18.33 11.05
N PRO A 41 -0.26 17.90 12.08
CA PRO A 41 0.45 16.65 12.20
C PRO A 41 -0.35 15.56 12.92
N GLY A 42 -0.22 14.33 12.45
CA GLY A 42 -0.52 13.15 13.24
C GLY A 42 -1.91 12.55 13.08
N ALA A 43 -2.82 13.14 12.33
CA ALA A 43 -4.10 12.51 12.01
C ALA A 43 -3.96 11.60 10.78
N ARG A 44 -4.40 10.36 10.91
CA ARG A 44 -4.60 9.49 9.74
C ARG A 44 -5.87 9.88 9.05
N THR A 45 -5.87 9.86 7.73
CA THR A 45 -7.07 10.01 6.95
C THR A 45 -7.58 8.64 6.50
N PRO A 46 -8.89 8.36 6.57
CA PRO A 46 -9.47 7.20 5.93
C PRO A 46 -9.72 7.41 4.44
N ASP A 47 -9.53 8.63 3.94
CA ASP A 47 -9.89 9.04 2.59
C ASP A 47 -9.22 8.19 1.52
N CYS A 48 -9.98 7.88 0.48
CA CYS A 48 -9.47 7.29 -0.75
C CYS A 48 -9.92 8.13 -1.95
N GLU A 49 -9.02 8.27 -2.90
CA GLU A 49 -9.29 9.02 -4.13
C GLU A 49 -8.85 8.21 -5.35
N THR A 50 -9.62 8.30 -6.42
CA THR A 50 -9.24 7.73 -7.72
C THR A 50 -8.86 8.84 -8.69
N TYR A 51 -7.87 8.57 -9.53
CA TYR A 51 -7.40 9.44 -10.61
C TYR A 51 -7.85 8.91 -11.96
N ASP A 52 -8.40 9.77 -12.82
CA ASP A 52 -8.95 9.41 -14.13
C ASP A 52 -8.04 9.83 -15.31
N GLY A 53 -6.82 10.30 -15.04
CA GLY A 53 -5.89 10.85 -16.01
C GLY A 53 -5.97 12.38 -16.11
N SER A 54 -6.84 13.04 -15.32
CA SER A 54 -6.93 14.50 -15.28
C SER A 54 -7.24 15.05 -13.90
N SER A 55 -8.05 14.35 -13.12
CA SER A 55 -8.54 14.82 -11.82
C SER A 55 -8.65 13.67 -10.81
N PHE A 56 -8.55 14.02 -9.52
CA PHE A 56 -8.87 13.12 -8.43
C PHE A 56 -10.34 13.26 -8.01
N SER A 57 -10.95 12.13 -7.67
CA SER A 57 -12.30 12.07 -7.15
C SER A 57 -12.34 11.17 -5.92
N GLN A 58 -12.98 11.66 -4.85
CA GLN A 58 -13.14 10.88 -3.63
C GLN A 58 -14.04 9.67 -3.87
N VAL A 59 -13.64 8.54 -3.32
CA VAL A 59 -14.43 7.29 -3.27
C VAL A 59 -14.70 6.92 -1.82
N ALA A 60 -15.27 5.75 -1.55
CA ALA A 60 -15.54 5.32 -0.18
C ALA A 60 -14.25 5.27 0.66
N ASP A 61 -14.36 5.71 1.90
CA ASP A 61 -13.29 5.65 2.89
C ASP A 61 -12.96 4.22 3.31
N VAL A 62 -11.67 3.96 3.63
CA VAL A 62 -11.27 2.69 4.26
C VAL A 62 -11.91 2.53 5.64
N ASN A 63 -12.16 1.28 6.06
CA ASN A 63 -12.70 1.03 7.40
C ASN A 63 -11.69 1.35 8.51
N THR A 64 -10.39 1.22 8.23
CA THR A 64 -9.33 1.48 9.19
C THR A 64 -8.29 2.42 8.59
N ALA A 65 -8.27 3.68 9.05
CA ALA A 65 -7.26 4.65 8.65
C ALA A 65 -5.87 4.21 9.13
N ARG A 66 -4.87 4.21 8.21
CA ARG A 66 -3.51 3.74 8.49
C ARG A 66 -2.51 4.34 7.49
N TYR A 67 -1.23 4.24 7.81
CA TYR A 67 -0.13 4.69 6.96
C TYR A 67 0.93 3.60 6.79
N SER A 68 1.93 3.81 5.94
CA SER A 68 3.01 2.84 5.66
C SER A 68 2.50 1.48 5.20
N LEU A 69 1.39 1.48 4.49
CA LEU A 69 0.75 0.28 3.94
C LEU A 69 1.22 0.02 2.51
N ALA A 70 0.83 -1.12 1.98
CA ALA A 70 0.93 -1.41 0.54
C ALA A 70 -0.47 -1.51 -0.08
N ALA A 71 -0.53 -1.27 -1.38
CA ALA A 71 -1.72 -1.42 -2.19
C ALA A 71 -1.42 -2.25 -3.44
N SER A 72 -2.45 -2.93 -3.98
CA SER A 72 -2.36 -3.69 -5.23
C SER A 72 -3.72 -3.69 -5.90
N GLY A 73 -3.77 -3.30 -7.18
CA GLY A 73 -5.03 -3.36 -7.93
C GLY A 73 -5.28 -2.18 -8.86
N THR A 74 -6.55 -1.81 -8.96
CA THR A 74 -7.06 -0.79 -9.88
C THR A 74 -8.05 0.13 -9.19
N THR A 75 -8.54 1.14 -9.90
CA THR A 75 -9.59 2.08 -9.42
C THR A 75 -10.93 1.41 -9.09
N THR A 76 -11.16 0.18 -9.52
CA THR A 76 -12.43 -0.56 -9.29
C THR A 76 -12.26 -1.83 -8.47
N ALA A 77 -11.02 -2.26 -8.23
CA ALA A 77 -10.69 -3.42 -7.39
C ALA A 77 -9.30 -3.23 -6.81
N CYS A 78 -9.21 -2.84 -5.55
CA CYS A 78 -7.95 -2.53 -4.89
C CYS A 78 -7.87 -3.26 -3.54
N LEU A 79 -6.72 -3.87 -3.28
CA LEU A 79 -6.37 -4.48 -1.99
C LEU A 79 -5.38 -3.57 -1.28
N ILE A 80 -5.64 -3.21 -0.03
CA ILE A 80 -4.68 -2.55 0.85
C ILE A 80 -4.35 -3.45 2.03
N TYR A 81 -3.08 -3.50 2.43
CA TYR A 81 -2.64 -4.44 3.46
C TYR A 81 -1.47 -3.91 4.29
N GLY A 82 -1.41 -4.38 5.54
CA GLY A 82 -0.42 -3.95 6.51
C GLY A 82 -0.54 -2.48 6.90
N GLY A 83 0.56 -1.89 7.29
CA GLY A 83 0.66 -0.51 7.73
C GLY A 83 0.58 -0.34 9.24
N ASN A 84 0.33 0.87 9.69
CA ASN A 84 0.20 1.23 11.09
C ASN A 84 -1.14 1.94 11.33
N ASP A 85 -2.01 1.34 12.15
CA ASP A 85 -3.37 1.81 12.43
C ASP A 85 -3.51 2.53 13.79
N GLN A 86 -2.41 2.67 14.54
CA GLN A 86 -2.34 3.35 15.84
C GLN A 86 -3.32 2.80 16.89
N SER A 87 -3.69 1.56 16.81
CA SER A 87 -4.35 0.88 17.92
C SER A 87 -3.50 0.95 19.20
N SER A 88 -2.18 1.20 19.04
CA SER A 88 -1.20 1.59 20.07
C SER A 88 -0.10 2.45 19.41
N PRO A 89 0.67 3.29 20.16
CA PRO A 89 1.66 4.22 19.59
C PRO A 89 2.71 3.60 18.64
N LEU A 90 2.83 2.28 18.59
CA LEU A 90 3.84 1.54 17.80
C LEU A 90 3.23 0.30 17.12
N GLU A 91 1.92 0.25 16.85
CA GLU A 91 1.33 -0.98 16.32
C GLU A 91 1.18 -0.98 14.80
N GLN A 92 1.93 -1.92 14.22
CA GLN A 92 1.67 -2.40 12.86
C GLN A 92 0.44 -3.29 12.88
N THR A 93 -0.25 -3.27 11.77
CA THR A 93 -1.42 -4.13 11.57
C THR A 93 -1.15 -5.19 10.52
N ALA A 94 -1.86 -6.30 10.63
CA ALA A 94 -1.95 -7.32 9.60
C ALA A 94 -3.21 -7.15 8.75
N LYS A 95 -4.05 -6.17 9.04
CA LYS A 95 -5.33 -5.96 8.36
C LYS A 95 -5.16 -5.83 6.87
N THR A 96 -6.10 -6.43 6.16
CA THR A 96 -6.25 -6.33 4.72
C THR A 96 -7.68 -5.90 4.42
N GLU A 97 -7.84 -4.92 3.54
CA GLU A 97 -9.15 -4.48 3.08
C GLU A 97 -9.20 -4.52 1.56
N LEU A 98 -10.34 -4.96 1.03
CA LEU A 98 -10.63 -5.06 -0.39
C LEU A 98 -11.68 -4.03 -0.79
N PHE A 99 -11.37 -3.23 -1.80
CA PHE A 99 -12.28 -2.33 -2.48
C PHE A 99 -12.92 -3.03 -3.68
N ASN A 100 -14.23 -2.95 -3.81
CA ASN A 100 -14.99 -3.56 -4.90
C ASN A 100 -15.50 -2.55 -5.94
N GLY A 101 -14.97 -1.33 -5.93
CA GLY A 101 -15.42 -0.22 -6.76
C GLY A 101 -16.45 0.68 -6.08
N SER A 102 -17.01 0.28 -4.92
CA SER A 102 -18.05 1.05 -4.21
C SER A 102 -17.83 1.12 -2.71
N SER A 103 -17.28 0.08 -2.11
CA SER A 103 -17.07 -0.01 -0.65
C SER A 103 -15.87 -0.86 -0.31
N TRP A 104 -15.35 -0.68 0.90
CA TRP A 104 -14.28 -1.47 1.47
C TRP A 104 -14.83 -2.56 2.39
N SER A 105 -14.24 -3.72 2.36
CA SER A 105 -14.52 -4.85 3.25
C SER A 105 -13.23 -5.43 3.81
N GLU A 106 -13.22 -5.75 5.11
CA GLU A 106 -12.10 -6.48 5.71
C GLU A 106 -12.10 -7.91 5.19
N VAL A 107 -10.92 -8.39 4.77
CA VAL A 107 -10.67 -9.75 4.27
C VAL A 107 -9.57 -10.41 5.10
N ALA A 108 -9.10 -11.62 4.70
CA ALA A 108 -8.08 -12.34 5.44
C ALA A 108 -6.83 -11.48 5.69
N ALA A 109 -6.39 -11.42 6.93
CA ALA A 109 -5.23 -10.66 7.35
C ALA A 109 -3.92 -11.34 6.91
N LEU A 110 -2.83 -10.55 6.79
CA LEU A 110 -1.46 -11.06 6.67
C LEU A 110 -1.13 -12.02 7.83
N ASN A 111 -0.30 -13.02 7.59
CA ASN A 111 0.22 -13.87 8.65
C ASN A 111 1.18 -13.12 9.58
N GLN A 112 1.95 -12.16 9.02
CA GLN A 112 2.87 -11.31 9.76
C GLN A 112 2.43 -9.86 9.67
N LYS A 113 2.10 -9.23 10.81
CA LYS A 113 1.88 -7.77 10.87
C LYS A 113 3.14 -7.01 10.48
N ARG A 114 2.99 -5.95 9.69
CA ARG A 114 4.13 -5.17 9.19
C ARG A 114 3.74 -3.77 8.71
N GLU A 115 4.64 -2.81 8.86
CA GLU A 115 4.64 -1.64 7.99
C GLU A 115 5.27 -2.04 6.65
N CYS A 116 4.56 -1.82 5.55
CA CYS A 116 4.96 -2.28 4.22
C CYS A 116 5.77 -1.25 3.44
N PHE A 117 5.52 0.05 3.67
CA PHE A 117 6.16 1.15 2.91
C PHE A 117 6.14 0.92 1.39
N SER A 118 4.98 0.53 0.85
CA SER A 118 4.77 0.27 -0.58
C SER A 118 5.57 -0.91 -1.18
N THR A 119 6.02 -1.86 -0.37
CA THR A 119 6.68 -3.09 -0.85
C THR A 119 5.66 -4.16 -1.23
N GLY A 120 4.66 -3.78 -2.01
CA GLY A 120 3.63 -4.66 -2.56
C GLY A 120 3.59 -4.63 -4.07
N ALA A 121 2.99 -5.65 -4.68
CA ALA A 121 2.74 -5.74 -6.12
C ALA A 121 1.61 -6.72 -6.42
N GLY A 122 1.12 -6.72 -7.66
CA GLY A 122 0.10 -7.67 -8.13
C GLY A 122 -1.26 -7.03 -8.34
N THR A 123 -2.31 -7.77 -8.05
CA THR A 123 -3.71 -7.34 -8.23
C THR A 123 -4.49 -7.50 -6.93
N ALA A 124 -5.73 -7.02 -6.90
CA ALA A 124 -6.62 -7.16 -5.74
C ALA A 124 -6.92 -8.62 -5.34
N THR A 125 -6.71 -9.59 -6.23
CA THR A 125 -6.94 -11.02 -5.98
C THR A 125 -5.69 -11.88 -6.09
N ALA A 126 -4.55 -11.30 -6.47
CA ALA A 126 -3.28 -11.99 -6.59
C ALA A 126 -2.15 -11.00 -6.26
N ALA A 127 -1.97 -10.72 -4.96
CA ALA A 127 -0.99 -9.77 -4.46
C ALA A 127 0.20 -10.46 -3.80
N ILE A 128 1.32 -9.75 -3.75
CA ILE A 128 2.52 -10.12 -3.00
C ILE A 128 2.92 -8.96 -2.11
N VAL A 129 3.38 -9.26 -0.90
CA VAL A 129 4.13 -8.35 -0.05
C VAL A 129 5.49 -8.93 0.27
N ALA A 130 6.55 -8.10 0.28
CA ALA A 130 7.91 -8.54 0.57
C ALA A 130 8.59 -7.57 1.54
N GLY A 131 9.12 -8.08 2.64
CA GLY A 131 9.82 -7.27 3.64
C GLY A 131 8.92 -6.39 4.49
N GLY A 132 9.41 -5.20 4.81
CA GLY A 132 8.77 -4.29 5.74
C GLY A 132 9.41 -4.29 7.13
N THR A 133 8.68 -3.78 8.12
CA THR A 133 9.20 -3.65 9.50
C THR A 133 8.16 -4.02 10.53
N THR A 134 8.60 -4.64 11.63
CA THR A 134 7.80 -4.85 12.84
C THR A 134 8.39 -4.10 14.03
N TYR A 135 7.56 -3.83 15.04
CA TYR A 135 7.92 -3.22 16.33
C TYR A 135 7.16 -3.89 17.47
N PRO A 136 7.58 -3.72 18.73
CA PRO A 136 8.95 -3.76 19.21
C PRO A 136 9.46 -5.19 19.27
N PRO A 137 10.74 -5.45 19.10
CA PRO A 137 11.80 -4.53 18.68
C PRO A 137 11.67 -4.21 17.19
N THR A 138 12.31 -3.11 16.75
CA THR A 138 12.39 -2.79 15.33
C THR A 138 13.12 -3.89 14.57
N THR A 139 12.39 -4.64 13.75
CA THR A 139 12.95 -5.74 12.97
C THR A 139 12.58 -5.56 11.51
N LYS A 140 13.58 -5.48 10.65
CA LYS A 140 13.38 -5.52 9.19
C LYS A 140 13.11 -6.95 8.77
N LEU A 141 12.13 -7.11 7.91
CA LEU A 141 11.66 -8.41 7.44
C LEU A 141 12.27 -8.77 6.10
N ASP A 142 12.50 -10.06 5.88
CA ASP A 142 12.83 -10.67 4.61
C ASP A 142 11.71 -11.59 4.11
N ASN A 143 10.75 -11.93 4.95
CA ASN A 143 9.66 -12.82 4.59
C ASN A 143 8.71 -12.17 3.57
N THR A 144 8.12 -13.02 2.73
CA THR A 144 7.15 -12.63 1.71
C THR A 144 5.85 -13.40 1.90
N GLU A 145 4.74 -12.81 1.51
CA GLU A 145 3.44 -13.46 1.54
C GLU A 145 2.68 -13.23 0.23
N PHE A 146 1.98 -14.27 -0.25
CA PHE A 146 1.08 -14.23 -1.39
C PHE A 146 -0.38 -14.23 -0.94
N TYR A 147 -1.18 -13.39 -1.59
CA TYR A 147 -2.64 -13.37 -1.48
C TYR A 147 -3.25 -14.06 -2.69
N ASP A 148 -4.12 -15.05 -2.49
CA ASP A 148 -4.76 -15.83 -3.56
C ASP A 148 -6.21 -15.40 -3.86
N GLY A 149 -6.64 -14.26 -3.32
CA GLY A 149 -8.02 -13.78 -3.39
C GLY A 149 -8.86 -14.18 -2.18
N THR A 150 -8.35 -15.04 -1.31
CA THR A 150 -9.06 -15.57 -0.14
C THR A 150 -8.21 -15.51 1.13
N SER A 151 -6.93 -15.84 1.03
CA SER A 151 -6.02 -15.96 2.16
C SER A 151 -4.59 -15.55 1.80
N TRP A 152 -3.79 -15.22 2.82
CA TRP A 152 -2.36 -15.01 2.69
C TRP A 152 -1.58 -16.27 3.04
N SER A 153 -0.54 -16.57 2.27
CA SER A 153 0.37 -17.71 2.48
C SER A 153 1.82 -17.24 2.44
N GLU A 154 2.63 -17.74 3.39
CA GLU A 154 4.06 -17.47 3.41
C GLU A 154 4.75 -18.09 2.20
N GLN A 155 5.74 -17.36 1.66
CA GLN A 155 6.56 -17.77 0.52
C GLN A 155 8.04 -17.71 0.89
N ASN A 156 8.92 -18.01 -0.08
CA ASN A 156 10.36 -17.90 0.11
C ASN A 156 10.76 -16.47 0.51
N THR A 157 11.72 -16.36 1.41
CA THR A 157 12.25 -15.07 1.87
C THR A 157 13.11 -14.38 0.81
N MET A 158 13.21 -13.07 0.92
CA MET A 158 14.22 -12.30 0.20
C MET A 158 15.62 -12.64 0.72
N ASN A 159 16.65 -12.47 -0.10
CA ASN A 159 18.04 -12.65 0.32
C ASN A 159 18.49 -11.63 1.38
N THR A 160 17.84 -10.49 1.46
CA THR A 160 18.19 -9.40 2.38
C THR A 160 16.93 -8.75 2.92
N ALA A 161 16.77 -8.76 4.24
CA ALA A 161 15.70 -8.06 4.93
C ALA A 161 15.77 -6.55 4.64
N ARG A 162 14.62 -5.91 4.38
CA ARG A 162 14.56 -4.46 4.10
C ARG A 162 13.21 -3.85 4.40
N ASN A 163 13.23 -2.53 4.64
CA ASN A 163 12.03 -1.72 4.73
C ASN A 163 12.19 -0.40 3.95
N GLY A 164 11.08 0.24 3.61
CA GLY A 164 11.07 1.55 2.97
C GLY A 164 11.53 1.55 1.50
N GLY A 165 11.51 0.40 0.85
CA GLY A 165 11.72 0.28 -0.60
C GLY A 165 10.45 0.45 -1.40
N GLY A 166 10.56 0.37 -2.72
CA GLY A 166 9.42 0.21 -3.63
C GLY A 166 9.32 -1.22 -4.12
N GLY A 167 8.09 -1.68 -4.35
CA GLY A 167 7.82 -2.96 -4.98
C GLY A 167 6.94 -2.78 -6.21
N TRP A 168 7.24 -3.49 -7.29
CA TRP A 168 6.40 -3.47 -8.49
C TRP A 168 6.54 -4.75 -9.30
N GLY A 169 5.50 -5.02 -10.09
CA GLY A 169 5.39 -6.24 -10.89
C GLY A 169 4.09 -6.98 -10.65
N SER A 170 4.14 -8.30 -10.82
CA SER A 170 3.02 -9.19 -10.51
C SER A 170 3.33 -10.05 -9.29
N GLN A 171 2.35 -10.80 -8.79
CA GLN A 171 2.55 -11.72 -7.67
C GLN A 171 3.71 -12.71 -7.90
N THR A 172 3.87 -13.21 -9.12
CA THR A 172 4.89 -14.22 -9.46
C THR A 172 6.16 -13.64 -10.09
N SER A 173 6.20 -12.33 -10.35
CA SER A 173 7.33 -11.63 -10.95
C SER A 173 7.42 -10.21 -10.39
N MET A 174 8.06 -10.08 -9.22
CA MET A 174 8.19 -8.84 -8.49
C MET A 174 9.64 -8.36 -8.42
N VAL A 175 9.82 -7.07 -8.53
CA VAL A 175 11.08 -6.40 -8.16
C VAL A 175 10.85 -5.61 -6.88
N VAL A 176 11.77 -5.77 -5.93
CA VAL A 176 11.85 -4.92 -4.73
C VAL A 176 13.16 -4.15 -4.79
N GLY A 177 13.09 -2.83 -4.78
CA GLY A 177 14.24 -1.95 -4.91
C GLY A 177 14.36 -0.92 -3.79
N GLY A 178 15.58 -0.54 -3.45
CA GLY A 178 15.84 0.47 -2.42
C GLY A 178 15.57 -0.02 -1.01
N GLY A 179 15.22 0.93 -0.15
CA GLY A 179 14.96 0.67 1.27
C GLY A 179 16.22 0.57 2.13
N SER A 180 16.00 0.44 3.42
CA SER A 180 17.04 0.29 4.44
C SER A 180 17.22 -1.19 4.79
N THR A 181 18.46 -1.66 4.83
CA THR A 181 18.84 -3.02 5.21
C THR A 181 19.38 -3.06 6.64
N PRO A 182 19.46 -4.22 7.32
CA PRO A 182 20.19 -4.36 8.56
C PRO A 182 21.65 -3.92 8.38
N SER A 183 22.19 -3.22 9.38
CA SER A 183 23.60 -2.84 9.46
C SER A 183 24.44 -4.00 9.95
#